data_6ddb9be7337365cb9251c7005d75a8a6
#
_entry.id   6ddb9be7337365cb9251c7005d75a8a6
#
_cell.length_a   1.000
_cell.length_b   1.000
_cell.length_c   1.000
_cell.angle_alpha   90.00
_cell.angle_beta   90.00
_cell.angle_gamma   90.00
#
_symmetry.space_group_name_H-M   'P 1'
#
loop_
_entity.id
_entity.type
_entity.pdbx_description
1 polymer ?
#
loop_
_entity_poly.entity_id
_entity_poly.type
_entity_poly.pdbx_seq_one_letter_code
_entity_poly.pdbx_strand_id
1 'polypeptide(L)'
;VEKHTFLEAAKAKGYDVLLMDGQLDNHYINWYESKNKETRFVRVDSDVIDKLIQKEENIKMSLTEAQQELLRPVFESQMPKDDKIHYNISFEAMSPDEAPVVITQNEFMRRMKEMAAMGGGGGMSQFYGQMPDNFTIAVNANHPIVIDILADVEKSYGDKLKSITKKIDAAVAEEKRFDEVVKGKKEEELSSEEKSTREELSKKIVTLRDERDQRLREIGGENRLVKQIIDLA
;
A
#
# COMPACT_ATOMS: atom_id res chain seq x y z
N VAL A 1 8.31 1.44 -25.77
CA VAL A 1 7.59 2.48 -25.02
C VAL A 1 6.12 2.52 -25.41
N GLU A 2 5.76 2.44 -26.71
CA GLU A 2 4.36 2.62 -27.18
C GLU A 2 3.39 1.49 -26.78
N LYS A 3 3.86 0.36 -26.27
CA LYS A 3 3.04 -0.79 -25.83
C LYS A 3 3.12 -1.03 -24.32
N HIS A 4 3.43 -0.03 -23.55
CA HIS A 4 3.50 -0.17 -22.09
C HIS A 4 2.09 -0.17 -21.51
N THR A 5 1.79 -1.11 -20.60
CA THR A 5 0.46 -1.31 -19.99
C THR A 5 -0.15 -0.03 -19.42
N PHE A 6 0.65 0.78 -18.74
CA PHE A 6 0.20 2.08 -18.20
C PHE A 6 -0.19 3.09 -19.27
N LEU A 7 0.54 3.10 -20.40
CA LEU A 7 0.23 4.00 -21.51
C LEU A 7 -1.09 3.59 -22.19
N GLU A 8 -1.31 2.30 -22.37
CA GLU A 8 -2.55 1.78 -22.95
C GLU A 8 -3.74 2.05 -22.02
N ALA A 9 -3.58 1.86 -20.72
CA ALA A 9 -4.60 2.19 -19.72
C ALA A 9 -4.97 3.69 -19.74
N ALA A 10 -3.97 4.58 -19.82
CA ALA A 10 -4.21 6.02 -19.91
C ALA A 10 -4.97 6.39 -21.21
N LYS A 11 -4.56 5.83 -22.34
CA LYS A 11 -5.23 6.04 -23.63
C LYS A 11 -6.66 5.49 -23.65
N ALA A 12 -6.90 4.33 -23.05
CA ALA A 12 -8.23 3.73 -22.95
C ALA A 12 -9.20 4.63 -22.16
N LYS A 13 -8.69 5.40 -21.19
CA LYS A 13 -9.47 6.39 -20.42
C LYS A 13 -9.57 7.77 -21.13
N GLY A 14 -9.04 7.87 -22.36
CA GLY A 14 -9.10 9.09 -23.17
C GLY A 14 -8.15 10.19 -22.69
N TYR A 15 -7.04 9.83 -22.03
CA TYR A 15 -6.00 10.79 -21.65
C TYR A 15 -4.97 10.97 -22.75
N ASP A 16 -4.54 12.23 -22.94
CA ASP A 16 -3.38 12.53 -23.73
C ASP A 16 -2.11 12.31 -22.92
N VAL A 17 -1.14 11.58 -23.48
CA VAL A 17 0.12 11.27 -22.80
C VAL A 17 1.27 11.90 -23.59
N LEU A 18 2.07 12.73 -22.92
CA LEU A 18 3.29 13.29 -23.46
C LEU A 18 4.44 12.28 -23.28
N LEU A 19 5.13 11.99 -24.37
CA LEU A 19 6.37 11.19 -24.32
C LEU A 19 7.54 12.18 -24.17
N MET A 20 8.24 12.06 -23.05
CA MET A 20 9.38 12.90 -22.70
C MET A 20 10.58 11.98 -22.46
N ASP A 21 11.60 12.07 -23.31
CA ASP A 21 12.80 11.23 -23.31
C ASP A 21 14.11 12.03 -23.28
N GLY A 22 14.00 13.35 -23.20
CA GLY A 22 15.11 14.28 -23.18
C GLY A 22 15.73 14.47 -21.79
N GLN A 23 17.05 14.65 -21.74
CA GLN A 23 17.77 14.90 -20.48
C GLN A 23 17.32 16.20 -19.76
N LEU A 24 16.74 17.15 -20.48
CA LEU A 24 16.27 18.43 -19.95
C LEU A 24 14.79 18.42 -19.55
N ASP A 25 14.06 17.36 -19.81
CA ASP A 25 12.62 17.30 -19.60
C ASP A 25 12.23 17.53 -18.14
N ASN A 26 12.95 16.92 -17.19
CA ASN A 26 12.72 17.15 -15.77
C ASN A 26 12.93 18.62 -15.36
N HIS A 27 13.93 19.31 -15.97
CA HIS A 27 14.14 20.73 -15.73
C HIS A 27 13.03 21.58 -16.32
N TYR A 28 12.56 21.22 -17.52
CA TYR A 28 11.45 21.89 -18.19
C TYR A 28 10.16 21.73 -17.40
N ILE A 29 9.84 20.50 -16.97
CA ILE A 29 8.66 20.20 -16.13
C ILE A 29 8.67 21.06 -14.87
N ASN A 30 9.77 21.05 -14.10
CA ASN A 30 9.89 21.82 -12.88
C ASN A 30 9.76 23.33 -13.13
N TRP A 31 10.36 23.83 -14.19
CA TRP A 31 10.23 25.24 -14.57
C TRP A 31 8.78 25.57 -14.96
N TYR A 32 8.13 24.74 -15.75
CA TYR A 32 6.76 24.96 -16.21
C TYR A 32 5.76 24.95 -15.05
N GLU A 33 5.85 23.95 -14.16
CA GLU A 33 5.02 23.84 -12.94
C GLU A 33 5.24 25.04 -12.01
N SER A 34 6.47 25.57 -11.94
CA SER A 34 6.75 26.75 -11.11
C SER A 34 6.05 28.02 -11.61
N LYS A 35 5.86 28.13 -12.92
CA LYS A 35 5.20 29.27 -13.58
C LYS A 35 3.69 29.09 -13.67
N ASN A 36 3.22 27.85 -13.82
CA ASN A 36 1.81 27.50 -14.00
C ASN A 36 1.35 26.62 -12.85
N LYS A 37 1.06 27.25 -11.72
CA LYS A 37 0.74 26.55 -10.45
C LYS A 37 -0.49 25.64 -10.51
N GLU A 38 -1.36 25.84 -11.49
CA GLU A 38 -2.55 25.01 -11.73
C GLU A 38 -2.28 23.81 -12.62
N THR A 39 -1.07 23.73 -13.21
CA THR A 39 -0.66 22.61 -14.08
C THR A 39 0.32 21.72 -13.34
N ARG A 40 0.09 20.42 -13.40
CA ARG A 40 0.97 19.42 -12.81
C ARG A 40 1.21 18.30 -13.82
N PHE A 41 2.46 17.91 -13.96
CA PHE A 41 2.84 16.73 -14.74
C PHE A 41 2.97 15.54 -13.81
N VAL A 42 2.32 14.45 -14.19
CA VAL A 42 2.34 13.20 -13.41
C VAL A 42 2.70 12.06 -14.36
N ARG A 43 3.59 11.17 -13.95
CA ARG A 43 3.90 9.99 -14.73
C ARG A 43 2.76 8.99 -14.67
N VAL A 44 2.53 8.32 -15.79
CA VAL A 44 1.46 7.31 -15.90
C VAL A 44 1.67 6.09 -15.02
N ASP A 45 2.90 5.87 -14.53
CA ASP A 45 3.30 4.76 -13.65
C ASP A 45 3.52 5.18 -12.19
N SER A 46 3.18 6.44 -11.82
CA SER A 46 3.40 6.93 -10.45
C SER A 46 2.27 6.54 -9.47
N ASP A 47 1.11 6.19 -9.96
CA ASP A 47 -0.04 5.69 -9.20
C ASP A 47 -0.98 4.91 -10.14
N VAL A 48 -2.00 4.26 -9.57
CA VAL A 48 -3.07 3.67 -10.39
C VAL A 48 -3.76 4.76 -11.21
N ILE A 49 -4.15 4.42 -12.44
CA ILE A 49 -4.61 5.39 -13.42
C ILE A 49 -5.82 6.21 -12.92
N ASP A 50 -6.68 5.62 -12.10
CA ASP A 50 -7.87 6.28 -11.55
C ASP A 50 -7.56 7.36 -10.51
N LYS A 51 -6.36 7.32 -9.91
CA LYS A 51 -5.87 8.32 -8.95
C LYS A 51 -5.06 9.44 -9.59
N LEU A 52 -4.50 9.20 -10.78
CA LEU A 52 -3.68 10.21 -11.48
C LEU A 52 -4.50 11.44 -11.86
N ILE A 53 -5.74 11.23 -12.29
CA ILE A 53 -6.68 12.31 -12.61
C ILE A 53 -7.98 12.02 -11.86
N GLN A 54 -8.35 12.89 -10.94
CA GLN A 54 -9.60 12.78 -10.19
C GLN A 54 -10.79 12.93 -11.14
N LYS A 55 -11.35 11.80 -11.56
CA LYS A 55 -12.69 11.75 -12.15
C LYS A 55 -13.67 11.29 -11.07
N GLU A 56 -14.89 11.82 -11.12
CA GLU A 56 -15.96 11.52 -10.16
C GLU A 56 -16.54 10.09 -10.26
N GLU A 57 -15.81 9.14 -10.79
CA GLU A 57 -16.20 7.74 -10.81
C GLU A 57 -15.95 7.11 -9.45
N ASN A 58 -16.98 7.14 -8.60
CA ASN A 58 -16.98 6.45 -7.30
C ASN A 58 -17.12 4.93 -7.50
N ILE A 59 -16.05 4.26 -7.89
CA ILE A 59 -16.02 2.80 -7.91
C ILE A 59 -16.01 2.33 -6.45
N LYS A 60 -17.03 1.54 -6.08
CA LYS A 60 -17.11 1.00 -4.72
C LYS A 60 -16.12 -0.15 -4.56
N MET A 61 -15.45 -0.17 -3.44
CA MET A 61 -14.56 -1.26 -3.06
C MET A 61 -15.37 -2.49 -2.64
N SER A 62 -15.07 -3.65 -3.23
CA SER A 62 -15.73 -4.92 -2.90
C SER A 62 -15.23 -5.55 -1.61
N LEU A 63 -14.00 -5.22 -1.18
CA LEU A 63 -13.39 -5.76 0.04
C LEU A 63 -13.65 -4.83 1.22
N THR A 64 -14.07 -5.40 2.34
CA THR A 64 -14.13 -4.71 3.63
C THR A 64 -12.72 -4.47 4.19
N GLU A 65 -12.55 -3.53 5.12
CA GLU A 65 -11.28 -3.28 5.79
C GLU A 65 -10.72 -4.55 6.46
N ALA A 66 -11.56 -5.34 7.11
CA ALA A 66 -11.16 -6.60 7.71
C ALA A 66 -10.63 -7.63 6.68
N GLN A 67 -11.23 -7.69 5.50
CA GLN A 67 -10.77 -8.56 4.41
C GLN A 67 -9.44 -8.07 3.80
N GLN A 68 -9.26 -6.76 3.68
CA GLN A 68 -8.00 -6.16 3.26
C GLN A 68 -6.87 -6.48 4.26
N GLU A 69 -7.15 -6.37 5.57
CA GLU A 69 -6.20 -6.76 6.62
C GLU A 69 -5.81 -8.25 6.58
N LEU A 70 -6.74 -9.13 6.21
CA LEU A 70 -6.46 -10.55 6.03
C LEU A 70 -5.58 -10.82 4.80
N LEU A 71 -5.82 -10.12 3.71
CA LEU A 71 -5.08 -10.31 2.46
C LEU A 71 -3.70 -9.66 2.46
N ARG A 72 -3.49 -8.59 3.22
CA ARG A 72 -2.20 -7.87 3.25
C ARG A 72 -1.00 -8.79 3.52
N PRO A 73 -0.96 -9.60 4.60
CA PRO A 73 0.16 -10.51 4.85
C PRO A 73 0.31 -11.59 3.78
N VAL A 74 -0.79 -11.98 3.14
CA VAL A 74 -0.79 -12.96 2.03
C VAL A 74 0.00 -12.42 0.83
N PHE A 75 -0.26 -11.17 0.43
CA PHE A 75 0.48 -10.51 -0.64
C PHE A 75 1.92 -10.18 -0.22
N GLU A 76 2.15 -9.68 1.00
CA GLU A 76 3.48 -9.39 1.55
C GLU A 76 4.41 -10.61 1.50
N SER A 77 3.87 -11.82 1.68
CA SER A 77 4.66 -13.06 1.69
C SER A 77 5.38 -13.36 0.39
N GLN A 78 4.89 -12.83 -0.72
CA GLN A 78 5.44 -13.04 -2.07
C GLN A 78 6.39 -11.90 -2.51
N MET A 79 6.53 -10.85 -1.70
CA MET A 79 7.44 -9.76 -2.02
C MET A 79 8.89 -10.20 -1.88
N PRO A 80 9.76 -9.80 -2.82
CA PRO A 80 11.20 -10.00 -2.69
C PRO A 80 11.72 -9.35 -1.40
N LYS A 81 12.60 -10.04 -0.70
CA LYS A 81 13.27 -9.49 0.49
C LYS A 81 14.54 -8.80 0.03
N ASP A 82 14.51 -7.48 -0.05
CA ASP A 82 15.67 -6.65 -0.36
C ASP A 82 15.68 -5.46 0.61
N ASP A 83 16.79 -5.27 1.32
CA ASP A 83 16.95 -4.19 2.30
C ASP A 83 16.95 -2.79 1.65
N LYS A 84 17.12 -2.75 0.32
CA LYS A 84 17.11 -1.50 -0.47
C LYS A 84 15.75 -1.17 -1.05
N ILE A 85 14.77 -2.05 -0.92
CA ILE A 85 13.44 -1.87 -1.51
C ILE A 85 12.37 -2.11 -0.43
N HIS A 86 11.50 -1.13 -0.27
CA HIS A 86 10.31 -1.25 0.56
C HIS A 86 9.06 -1.38 -0.30
N TYR A 87 8.28 -2.41 -0.04
CA TYR A 87 6.99 -2.62 -0.68
C TYR A 87 5.87 -2.26 0.28
N ASN A 88 4.98 -1.38 -0.16
CA ASN A 88 3.76 -1.05 0.55
C ASN A 88 2.56 -1.61 -0.21
N ILE A 89 1.72 -2.42 0.45
CA ILE A 89 0.53 -2.99 -0.17
C ILE A 89 -0.65 -2.07 0.11
N SER A 90 -1.31 -1.61 -0.95
CA SER A 90 -2.57 -0.90 -0.90
C SER A 90 -3.66 -1.67 -1.63
N PHE A 91 -4.89 -1.57 -1.14
CA PHE A 91 -6.06 -2.11 -1.83
C PHE A 91 -6.83 -0.95 -2.45
N GLU A 92 -7.10 -1.06 -3.74
CA GLU A 92 -7.68 0.01 -4.53
C GLU A 92 -8.98 -0.44 -5.19
N ALA A 93 -9.96 0.47 -5.23
CA ALA A 93 -11.21 0.25 -5.93
C ALA A 93 -11.02 0.59 -7.40
N MET A 94 -10.55 -0.39 -8.18
CA MET A 94 -10.36 -0.29 -9.63
C MET A 94 -11.46 -1.02 -10.37
N SER A 95 -11.55 -0.85 -11.71
CA SER A 95 -12.47 -1.64 -12.52
C SER A 95 -12.12 -3.15 -12.42
N PRO A 96 -13.12 -4.06 -12.35
CA PRO A 96 -12.87 -5.51 -12.35
C PRO A 96 -12.10 -6.03 -13.57
N ASP A 97 -12.13 -5.29 -14.68
CA ASP A 97 -11.46 -5.65 -15.94
C ASP A 97 -10.00 -5.12 -16.01
N GLU A 98 -9.59 -4.29 -15.04
CA GLU A 98 -8.21 -3.81 -14.93
C GLU A 98 -7.32 -4.86 -14.28
N ALA A 99 -5.99 -4.64 -14.34
CA ALA A 99 -5.03 -5.59 -13.78
C ALA A 99 -5.30 -5.91 -12.30
N PRO A 100 -5.13 -7.18 -11.86
CA PRO A 100 -5.33 -7.56 -10.45
C PRO A 100 -4.33 -6.91 -9.50
N VAL A 101 -3.13 -6.61 -10.00
CA VAL A 101 -2.05 -5.94 -9.27
C VAL A 101 -1.35 -4.97 -10.19
N VAL A 102 -1.03 -3.79 -9.67
CA VAL A 102 -0.25 -2.75 -10.35
C VAL A 102 0.87 -2.30 -9.43
N ILE A 103 2.10 -2.26 -9.94
CA ILE A 103 3.26 -1.78 -9.18
C ILE A 103 3.52 -0.32 -9.57
N THR A 104 3.48 0.58 -8.59
CA THR A 104 3.70 2.00 -8.80
C THR A 104 4.84 2.51 -7.93
N GLN A 105 5.47 3.62 -8.34
CA GLN A 105 6.54 4.27 -7.59
C GLN A 105 6.19 5.74 -7.35
N ASN A 106 6.32 6.19 -6.11
CA ASN A 106 6.04 7.57 -5.74
C ASN A 106 6.89 8.56 -6.55
N GLU A 107 6.23 9.46 -7.29
CA GLU A 107 6.86 10.40 -8.22
C GLU A 107 7.84 11.35 -7.51
N PHE A 108 7.49 11.85 -6.34
CA PHE A 108 8.35 12.76 -5.58
C PHE A 108 9.68 12.09 -5.21
N MET A 109 9.62 10.87 -4.66
CA MET A 109 10.81 10.13 -4.26
C MET A 109 11.69 9.79 -5.47
N ARG A 110 11.06 9.40 -6.58
CA ARG A 110 11.76 9.13 -7.84
C ARG A 110 12.50 10.37 -8.34
N ARG A 111 11.82 11.53 -8.44
CA ARG A 111 12.44 12.79 -8.89
C ARG A 111 13.60 13.21 -7.98
N MET A 112 13.45 13.06 -6.65
CA MET A 112 14.51 13.38 -5.70
C MET A 112 15.75 12.50 -5.90
N LYS A 113 15.56 11.20 -6.13
CA LYS A 113 16.67 10.27 -6.43
C LYS A 113 17.36 10.57 -7.76
N GLU A 114 16.60 10.86 -8.81
CA GLU A 114 17.16 11.24 -10.10
C GLU A 114 17.98 12.54 -10.02
N MET A 115 17.48 13.55 -9.32
CA MET A 115 18.23 14.78 -9.05
C MET A 115 19.51 14.50 -8.26
N ALA A 116 19.47 13.61 -7.29
CA ALA A 116 20.63 13.18 -6.52
C ALA A 116 21.69 12.50 -7.42
N ALA A 117 21.26 11.63 -8.32
CA ALA A 117 22.13 10.91 -9.26
C ALA A 117 22.80 11.84 -10.27
N MET A 118 22.13 12.93 -10.65
CA MET A 118 22.68 13.94 -11.57
C MET A 118 23.65 14.94 -10.90
N GLY A 119 23.96 14.77 -9.61
CA GLY A 119 24.87 15.64 -8.86
C GLY A 119 24.32 17.03 -8.53
N GLY A 120 23.03 17.25 -8.75
CA GLY A 120 22.35 18.52 -8.49
C GLY A 120 21.70 18.53 -7.09
N GLY A 121 22.24 19.34 -6.16
CA GLY A 121 21.45 19.65 -4.96
C GLY A 121 22.07 19.41 -3.59
N GLY A 122 23.35 19.62 -3.38
CA GLY A 122 23.96 19.71 -2.03
C GLY A 122 23.72 18.47 -1.13
N GLY A 123 23.96 18.61 0.19
CA GLY A 123 23.88 17.49 1.14
C GLY A 123 22.51 16.78 1.25
N MET A 124 21.41 17.45 0.89
CA MET A 124 20.08 16.88 0.91
C MET A 124 19.89 15.82 -0.20
N SER A 125 20.48 16.03 -1.38
CA SER A 125 20.37 15.08 -2.50
C SER A 125 21.13 13.78 -2.21
N GLN A 126 22.26 13.86 -1.51
CA GLN A 126 23.01 12.68 -1.08
C GLN A 126 22.19 11.81 -0.10
N PHE A 127 21.42 12.45 0.78
CA PHE A 127 20.51 11.76 1.70
C PHE A 127 19.43 10.97 0.94
N TYR A 128 18.73 11.60 -0.02
CA TYR A 128 17.71 10.92 -0.82
C TYR A 128 18.28 9.80 -1.70
N GLY A 129 19.50 9.96 -2.21
CA GLY A 129 20.19 8.93 -3.01
C GLY A 129 20.47 7.63 -2.26
N GLN A 130 20.57 7.69 -0.92
CA GLN A 130 20.82 6.53 -0.06
C GLN A 130 19.53 5.89 0.50
N MET A 131 18.38 6.54 0.35
CA MET A 131 17.11 5.98 0.84
C MET A 131 16.69 4.75 0.03
N PRO A 132 16.06 3.75 0.66
CA PRO A 132 15.47 2.62 -0.05
C PRO A 132 14.47 3.08 -1.11
N ASP A 133 14.31 2.29 -2.17
CA ASP A 133 13.23 2.49 -3.12
C ASP A 133 11.91 2.07 -2.49
N ASN A 134 10.88 2.90 -2.68
CA ASN A 134 9.54 2.61 -2.16
C ASN A 134 8.61 2.35 -3.34
N PHE A 135 8.11 1.13 -3.41
CA PHE A 135 7.08 0.74 -4.38
C PHE A 135 5.75 0.50 -3.66
N THR A 136 4.67 0.88 -4.31
CA THR A 136 3.32 0.54 -3.89
C THR A 136 2.79 -0.58 -4.78
N ILE A 137 2.39 -1.66 -4.14
CA ILE A 137 1.70 -2.79 -4.78
C ILE A 137 0.20 -2.50 -4.63
N ALA A 138 -0.39 -1.90 -5.64
CA ALA A 138 -1.82 -1.60 -5.68
C ALA A 138 -2.58 -2.87 -6.11
N VAL A 139 -3.30 -3.47 -5.17
CA VAL A 139 -4.13 -4.65 -5.37
C VAL A 139 -5.55 -4.20 -5.72
N ASN A 140 -6.05 -4.63 -6.87
CA ASN A 140 -7.42 -4.33 -7.31
C ASN A 140 -8.44 -5.12 -6.47
N ALA A 141 -9.07 -4.45 -5.51
CA ALA A 141 -10.03 -5.05 -4.58
C ALA A 141 -11.31 -5.59 -5.26
N ASN A 142 -11.54 -5.21 -6.52
CA ASN A 142 -12.72 -5.62 -7.28
C ASN A 142 -12.42 -6.72 -8.32
N HIS A 143 -11.14 -7.08 -8.50
CA HIS A 143 -10.75 -8.07 -9.50
C HIS A 143 -11.18 -9.48 -9.06
N PRO A 144 -11.80 -10.29 -9.95
CA PRO A 144 -12.29 -11.65 -9.61
C PRO A 144 -11.23 -12.54 -8.97
N ILE A 145 -9.99 -12.53 -9.49
CA ILE A 145 -8.88 -13.34 -8.93
C ILE A 145 -8.57 -12.96 -7.48
N VAL A 146 -8.65 -11.68 -7.11
CA VAL A 146 -8.41 -11.23 -5.73
C VAL A 146 -9.53 -11.71 -4.80
N ILE A 147 -10.78 -11.71 -5.29
CA ILE A 147 -11.92 -12.27 -4.55
C ILE A 147 -11.77 -13.79 -4.40
N ASP A 148 -11.31 -14.50 -5.43
CA ASP A 148 -11.06 -15.95 -5.36
C ASP A 148 -9.93 -16.27 -4.34
N ILE A 149 -8.85 -15.49 -4.32
CA ILE A 149 -7.78 -15.64 -3.32
C ILE A 149 -8.34 -15.47 -1.90
N LEU A 150 -9.19 -14.46 -1.67
CA LEU A 150 -9.85 -14.28 -0.37
C LEU A 150 -10.68 -15.50 0.01
N ALA A 151 -11.51 -16.01 -0.92
CA ALA A 151 -12.33 -17.19 -0.68
C ALA A 151 -11.49 -18.42 -0.34
N ASP A 152 -10.37 -18.63 -1.02
CA ASP A 152 -9.42 -19.70 -0.75
C ASP A 152 -8.78 -19.58 0.65
N VAL A 153 -8.38 -18.37 1.05
CA VAL A 153 -7.83 -18.09 2.38
C VAL A 153 -8.89 -18.38 3.46
N GLU A 154 -10.11 -17.89 3.29
CA GLU A 154 -11.20 -18.11 4.24
C GLU A 154 -11.58 -19.59 4.35
N LYS A 155 -11.56 -20.34 3.24
CA LYS A 155 -11.87 -21.78 3.19
C LYS A 155 -10.78 -22.63 3.84
N SER A 156 -9.52 -22.34 3.56
CA SER A 156 -8.39 -23.17 4.00
C SER A 156 -8.10 -23.02 5.50
N TYR A 157 -8.40 -21.85 6.08
CA TYR A 157 -8.02 -21.53 7.46
C TYR A 157 -9.14 -20.92 8.28
N GLY A 158 -10.39 -20.92 7.78
CA GLY A 158 -11.53 -20.21 8.32
C GLY A 158 -11.73 -20.40 9.83
N ASP A 159 -11.61 -21.61 10.35
CA ASP A 159 -11.85 -21.87 11.78
C ASP A 159 -10.70 -21.39 12.67
N LYS A 160 -9.44 -21.54 12.21
CA LYS A 160 -8.25 -21.05 12.94
C LYS A 160 -8.19 -19.53 12.94
N LEU A 161 -8.41 -18.91 11.77
CA LEU A 161 -8.50 -17.45 11.65
C LEU A 161 -9.64 -16.87 12.45
N LYS A 162 -10.84 -17.47 12.41
CA LYS A 162 -11.98 -17.04 13.25
C LYS A 162 -11.66 -17.08 14.73
N SER A 163 -10.92 -18.11 15.19
CA SER A 163 -10.53 -18.21 16.60
C SER A 163 -9.57 -17.08 17.01
N ILE A 164 -8.55 -16.81 16.19
CA ILE A 164 -7.58 -15.73 16.47
C ILE A 164 -8.25 -14.37 16.35
N THR A 165 -9.07 -14.13 15.32
CA THR A 165 -9.81 -12.88 15.12
C THR A 165 -10.72 -12.60 16.34
N LYS A 166 -11.46 -13.59 16.83
CA LYS A 166 -12.27 -13.42 18.05
C LYS A 166 -11.44 -13.02 19.26
N LYS A 167 -10.22 -13.56 19.40
CA LYS A 167 -9.32 -13.16 20.50
C LYS A 167 -8.82 -11.73 20.34
N ILE A 168 -8.52 -11.31 19.12
CA ILE A 168 -8.12 -9.93 18.80
C ILE A 168 -9.28 -8.98 19.09
N ASP A 169 -10.49 -9.29 18.62
CA ASP A 169 -11.68 -8.46 18.83
C ASP A 169 -12.00 -8.31 20.34
N ALA A 170 -11.86 -9.40 21.10
CA ALA A 170 -12.05 -9.37 22.54
C ALA A 170 -11.00 -8.49 23.24
N ALA A 171 -9.72 -8.60 22.83
CA ALA A 171 -8.64 -7.79 23.41
C ALA A 171 -8.78 -6.30 23.04
N VAL A 172 -9.17 -5.99 21.80
CA VAL A 172 -9.45 -4.62 21.36
C VAL A 172 -10.66 -4.03 22.08
N ALA A 173 -11.70 -4.83 22.31
CA ALA A 173 -12.86 -4.39 23.10
C ALA A 173 -12.49 -4.13 24.56
N GLU A 174 -11.58 -4.91 25.14
CA GLU A 174 -11.05 -4.72 26.49
C GLU A 174 -10.21 -3.43 26.56
N GLU A 175 -9.33 -3.18 25.60
CA GLU A 175 -8.53 -1.95 25.49
C GLU A 175 -9.43 -0.72 25.37
N LYS A 176 -10.45 -0.75 24.50
CA LYS A 176 -11.41 0.35 24.35
C LYS A 176 -12.17 0.65 25.64
N ARG A 177 -12.61 -0.38 26.39
CA ARG A 177 -13.28 -0.19 27.68
C ARG A 177 -12.34 0.44 28.70
N PHE A 178 -11.08 0.03 28.70
CA PHE A 178 -10.06 0.61 29.56
C PHE A 178 -9.81 2.08 29.20
N ASP A 179 -9.66 2.41 27.90
CA ASP A 179 -9.49 3.78 27.42
C ASP A 179 -10.69 4.67 27.77
N GLU A 180 -11.91 4.13 27.76
CA GLU A 180 -13.10 4.87 28.23
C GLU A 180 -13.05 5.17 29.74
N VAL A 181 -12.53 4.27 30.55
CA VAL A 181 -12.39 4.47 32.04
C VAL A 181 -11.35 5.53 32.33
N VAL A 182 -10.25 5.59 31.57
CA VAL A 182 -9.18 6.57 31.78
C VAL A 182 -9.38 7.84 30.94
N LYS A 183 -10.50 7.95 30.21
CA LYS A 183 -10.83 9.09 29.36
C LYS A 183 -10.84 10.39 30.16
N GLY A 184 -9.98 11.33 29.73
CA GLY A 184 -9.84 12.64 30.36
C GLY A 184 -8.62 12.77 31.28
N LYS A 185 -7.93 11.68 31.61
CA LYS A 185 -6.63 11.72 32.26
C LYS A 185 -5.54 11.92 31.23
N LYS A 186 -4.58 12.79 31.52
CA LYS A 186 -3.34 12.89 30.72
C LYS A 186 -2.44 11.69 31.06
N GLU A 187 -1.54 11.33 30.16
CA GLU A 187 -0.64 10.18 30.34
C GLU A 187 0.20 10.27 31.62
N GLU A 188 0.51 11.49 32.04
CA GLU A 188 1.21 11.79 33.30
C GLU A 188 0.35 11.57 34.56
N GLU A 189 -0.96 11.60 34.42
CA GLU A 189 -1.97 11.44 35.50
C GLU A 189 -2.41 10.00 35.68
N LEU A 190 -1.97 9.09 34.81
CA LEU A 190 -2.25 7.66 34.93
C LEU A 190 -1.40 7.05 36.06
N SER A 191 -2.02 6.23 36.88
CA SER A 191 -1.30 5.45 37.88
C SER A 191 -0.36 4.43 37.25
N SER A 192 0.62 3.94 37.99
CA SER A 192 1.53 2.90 37.52
C SER A 192 0.81 1.62 37.10
N GLU A 193 -0.27 1.26 37.78
CA GLU A 193 -1.11 0.11 37.44
C GLU A 193 -1.89 0.35 36.14
N GLU A 194 -2.45 1.54 35.94
CA GLU A 194 -3.17 1.89 34.71
C GLU A 194 -2.23 1.87 33.47
N LYS A 195 -1.00 2.36 33.61
CA LYS A 195 0.04 2.30 32.56
C LYS A 195 0.40 0.86 32.23
N SER A 196 0.64 0.03 33.26
CA SER A 196 0.96 -1.39 33.08
C SER A 196 -0.17 -2.15 32.37
N THR A 197 -1.41 -1.95 32.79
CA THR A 197 -2.58 -2.59 32.18
C THR A 197 -2.73 -2.20 30.70
N ARG A 198 -2.56 -0.92 30.38
CA ARG A 198 -2.62 -0.43 28.99
C ARG A 198 -1.53 -1.05 28.13
N GLU A 199 -0.30 -1.11 28.65
CA GLU A 199 0.83 -1.72 27.96
C GLU A 199 0.64 -3.22 27.73
N GLU A 200 0.11 -3.95 28.73
CA GLU A 200 -0.20 -5.38 28.63
C GLU A 200 -1.27 -5.67 27.57
N LEU A 201 -2.35 -4.88 27.55
CA LEU A 201 -3.41 -5.00 26.55
C LEU A 201 -2.89 -4.73 25.15
N SER A 202 -2.13 -3.66 24.97
CA SER A 202 -1.52 -3.33 23.68
C SER A 202 -0.54 -4.41 23.21
N LYS A 203 0.34 -4.91 24.09
CA LYS A 203 1.23 -6.04 23.78
C LYS A 203 0.47 -7.31 23.40
N LYS A 204 -0.60 -7.63 24.11
CA LYS A 204 -1.46 -8.78 23.82
C LYS A 204 -2.08 -8.68 22.42
N ILE A 205 -2.58 -7.49 22.06
CA ILE A 205 -3.16 -7.26 20.72
C ILE A 205 -2.10 -7.41 19.64
N VAL A 206 -0.92 -6.80 19.81
CA VAL A 206 0.20 -6.91 18.87
C VAL A 206 0.60 -8.37 18.67
N THR A 207 0.80 -9.12 19.76
CA THR A 207 1.20 -10.54 19.70
C THR A 207 0.16 -11.39 18.95
N LEU A 208 -1.13 -11.17 19.21
CA LEU A 208 -2.20 -11.90 18.51
C LEU A 208 -2.29 -11.54 17.03
N ARG A 209 -2.05 -10.27 16.67
CA ARG A 209 -1.97 -9.84 15.27
C ARG A 209 -0.76 -10.46 14.57
N ASP A 210 0.40 -10.44 15.20
CA ASP A 210 1.62 -11.05 14.66
C ASP A 210 1.44 -12.56 14.42
N GLU A 211 0.79 -13.28 15.35
CA GLU A 211 0.46 -14.70 15.19
C GLU A 211 -0.48 -14.93 13.99
N ARG A 212 -1.51 -14.10 13.84
CA ARG A 212 -2.42 -14.13 12.68
C ARG A 212 -1.65 -13.90 11.39
N ASP A 213 -0.87 -12.84 11.35
CA ASP A 213 -0.19 -12.38 10.13
C ASP A 213 0.92 -13.34 9.70
N GLN A 214 1.61 -13.97 10.66
CA GLN A 214 2.58 -15.03 10.37
C GLN A 214 1.91 -16.21 9.67
N ARG A 215 0.76 -16.65 10.17
CA ARG A 215 -0.02 -17.74 9.52
C ARG A 215 -0.52 -17.35 8.14
N LEU A 216 -0.98 -16.12 7.96
CA LEU A 216 -1.40 -15.61 6.66
C LEU A 216 -0.24 -15.53 5.66
N ARG A 217 0.98 -15.18 6.11
CA ARG A 217 2.19 -15.24 5.27
C ARG A 217 2.55 -16.66 4.86
N GLU A 218 2.40 -17.65 5.74
CA GLU A 218 2.60 -19.06 5.38
C GLU A 218 1.65 -19.49 4.26
N ILE A 219 0.36 -19.15 4.39
CA ILE A 219 -0.66 -19.40 3.37
C ILE A 219 -0.32 -18.71 2.04
N GLY A 220 0.03 -17.43 2.12
CA GLY A 220 0.40 -16.64 0.96
C GLY A 220 1.63 -17.22 0.25
N GLY A 221 2.62 -17.70 1.00
CA GLY A 221 3.83 -18.32 0.47
C GLY A 221 3.57 -19.58 -0.36
N GLU A 222 2.50 -20.31 -0.05
CA GLU A 222 2.07 -21.51 -0.76
C GLU A 222 1.06 -21.22 -1.90
N ASN A 223 0.49 -20.02 -1.93
CA ASN A 223 -0.56 -19.66 -2.88
C ASN A 223 0.03 -19.29 -4.26
N ARG A 224 -0.16 -20.18 -5.23
CA ARG A 224 0.35 -20.02 -6.59
C ARG A 224 -0.28 -18.86 -7.35
N LEU A 225 -1.55 -18.54 -7.09
CA LEU A 225 -2.24 -17.42 -7.76
C LEU A 225 -1.63 -16.09 -7.33
N VAL A 226 -1.40 -15.90 -6.03
CA VAL A 226 -0.75 -14.67 -5.53
C VAL A 226 0.62 -14.50 -6.17
N LYS A 227 1.41 -15.56 -6.22
CA LYS A 227 2.72 -15.52 -6.88
C LYS A 227 2.61 -15.12 -8.35
N GLN A 228 1.71 -15.77 -9.10
CA GLN A 228 1.58 -15.50 -10.54
C GLN A 228 1.15 -14.07 -10.85
N ILE A 229 0.20 -13.51 -10.09
CA ILE A 229 -0.26 -12.13 -10.33
C ILE A 229 0.78 -11.10 -9.96
N ILE A 230 1.66 -11.37 -9.00
CA ILE A 230 2.79 -10.51 -8.64
C ILE A 230 3.92 -10.62 -9.67
N ASP A 231 4.23 -11.83 -10.14
CA ASP A 231 5.26 -12.05 -11.17
C ASP A 231 4.87 -11.42 -12.53
N LEU A 232 3.59 -11.17 -12.76
CA LEU A 232 3.04 -10.56 -13.99
C LEU A 232 2.88 -9.04 -13.92
N ALA A 233 2.92 -8.44 -12.72
CA ALA A 233 2.76 -7.01 -12.49
C ALA A 233 4.09 -6.27 -12.67
#